data_1d1967b86cde372e409613aa3846c461
#
_entry.id   1d1967b86cde372e409613aa3846c461
#
_cell.length_a   1.000
_cell.length_b   1.000
_cell.length_c   1.000
_cell.angle_alpha   90.00
_cell.angle_beta   90.00
_cell.angle_gamma   90.00
#
_symmetry.space_group_name_H-M   'P 1'
#
loop_
_entity.id
_entity.type
_entity.pdbx_description
1 polymer ?
#
loop_
_entity_poly.entity_id
_entity_poly.type
_entity_poly.pdbx_seq_one_letter_code
_entity_poly.pdbx_strand_id
1 'polypeptide(L)'
;VKNNNLNYVKIPREIIYDKDLSSKRVIIFSYLCARRSLDDTVAFSTTELCHWSKLKPNYRNGKINQKYYEVLLLLSHYGYFESCPDFEKCLKENTNSVKYQQVQLNIEKFDVPDSFGIIYFDELDKILNFKEELKGKDIDLARMSSAYILLLLSYIRVNLNRIEDKPLCCYRYFKTISEDIGLSERYIGRIVDILEEF
;
A
#
# COMPACT_ATOMS: atom_id res chain seq x y z
N VAL A 1 -24.62 14.93 -6.27
CA VAL A 1 -23.80 14.66 -5.08
C VAL A 1 -23.33 13.22 -5.21
N LYS A 2 -22.09 12.97 -5.66
CA LYS A 2 -21.52 11.62 -5.66
C LYS A 2 -21.23 11.28 -4.19
N ASN A 3 -21.96 10.31 -3.63
CA ASN A 3 -21.68 9.71 -2.34
C ASN A 3 -20.37 8.89 -2.48
N ASN A 4 -19.23 9.51 -2.24
CA ASN A 4 -17.92 8.85 -2.22
C ASN A 4 -17.63 8.17 -0.86
N ASN A 5 -18.64 7.65 -0.18
CA ASN A 5 -18.44 6.80 1.00
C ASN A 5 -18.14 5.35 0.58
N LEU A 6 -17.11 5.17 -0.25
CA LEU A 6 -16.56 3.84 -0.45
C LEU A 6 -15.80 3.47 0.84
N ASN A 7 -16.30 2.49 1.58
CA ASN A 7 -15.62 1.95 2.78
C ASN A 7 -14.42 1.06 2.42
N TYR A 8 -13.86 1.23 1.23
CA TYR A 8 -12.75 0.41 0.73
C TYR A 8 -11.87 1.17 -0.26
N VAL A 9 -10.67 0.65 -0.44
CA VAL A 9 -9.70 1.07 -1.47
C VAL A 9 -9.59 -0.02 -2.53
N LYS A 10 -9.60 0.37 -3.81
CA LYS A 10 -9.27 -0.51 -4.94
C LYS A 10 -7.77 -0.38 -5.23
N ILE A 11 -7.02 -1.43 -5.03
CA ILE A 11 -5.59 -1.45 -5.35
C ILE A 11 -5.41 -2.02 -6.75
N PRO A 12 -4.95 -1.25 -7.74
CA PRO A 12 -4.78 -1.72 -9.10
C PRO A 12 -3.81 -2.90 -9.19
N ARG A 13 -4.10 -3.85 -10.08
CA ARG A 13 -3.26 -5.02 -10.31
C ARG A 13 -1.82 -4.62 -10.66
N GLU A 14 -1.64 -3.63 -11.50
CA GLU A 14 -0.32 -3.14 -11.90
C GLU A 14 0.53 -2.69 -10.71
N ILE A 15 -0.09 -2.04 -9.71
CA ILE A 15 0.59 -1.63 -8.47
C ILE A 15 0.96 -2.85 -7.62
N ILE A 16 0.10 -3.88 -7.57
CA ILE A 16 0.35 -5.09 -6.78
C ILE A 16 1.53 -5.88 -7.35
N TYR A 17 1.59 -6.03 -8.67
CA TYR A 17 2.57 -6.88 -9.36
C TYR A 17 3.90 -6.19 -9.69
N ASP A 18 4.01 -4.89 -9.50
CA ASP A 18 5.24 -4.16 -9.78
C ASP A 18 6.33 -4.46 -8.76
N LYS A 19 7.28 -5.29 -9.12
CA LYS A 19 8.40 -5.71 -8.24
C LYS A 19 9.46 -4.63 -8.07
N ASP A 20 9.57 -3.70 -8.99
CA ASP A 20 10.53 -2.60 -8.93
C ASP A 20 10.11 -1.60 -7.86
N LEU A 21 8.81 -1.59 -7.52
CA LEU A 21 8.29 -0.83 -6.41
C LEU A 21 8.59 -1.48 -5.05
N SER A 22 8.90 -0.64 -4.09
CA SER A 22 8.96 -1.03 -2.68
C SER A 22 7.65 -1.74 -2.26
N SER A 23 7.75 -2.73 -1.36
CA SER A 23 6.58 -3.37 -0.71
C SER A 23 5.62 -2.36 -0.06
N LYS A 24 6.06 -1.12 0.15
CA LYS A 24 5.24 -0.02 0.67
C LYS A 24 4.25 0.55 -0.35
N ARG A 25 4.29 0.14 -1.60
CA ARG A 25 3.44 0.67 -2.69
C ARG A 25 1.94 0.61 -2.39
N VAL A 26 1.47 -0.50 -1.84
CA VAL A 26 0.05 -0.65 -1.48
C VAL A 26 -0.35 0.29 -0.34
N ILE A 27 0.48 0.39 0.70
CA ILE A 27 0.19 1.27 1.84
C ILE A 27 0.21 2.75 1.45
N ILE A 28 1.12 3.15 0.55
CA ILE A 28 1.18 4.53 0.03
C ILE A 28 -0.06 4.82 -0.82
N PHE A 29 -0.43 3.90 -1.70
CA PHE A 29 -1.64 4.03 -2.51
C PHE A 29 -2.89 4.14 -1.62
N SER A 30 -3.01 3.28 -0.62
CA SER A 30 -4.11 3.32 0.35
C SER A 30 -4.17 4.64 1.12
N TYR A 31 -3.00 5.19 1.51
CA TYR A 31 -2.92 6.51 2.14
C TYR A 31 -3.46 7.62 1.24
N LEU A 32 -3.06 7.65 -0.03
CA LEU A 32 -3.54 8.65 -0.98
C LEU A 32 -5.06 8.58 -1.13
N CYS A 33 -5.64 7.37 -1.24
CA CYS A 33 -7.08 7.19 -1.30
C CYS A 33 -7.78 7.67 -0.01
N ALA A 34 -7.24 7.33 1.16
CA ALA A 34 -7.84 7.64 2.46
C ALA A 34 -7.77 9.15 2.79
N ARG A 35 -6.80 9.88 2.23
CA ARG A 35 -6.58 11.32 2.49
C ARG A 35 -7.07 12.23 1.38
N ARG A 36 -7.72 11.65 0.37
CA ARG A 36 -8.30 12.37 -0.74
C ARG A 36 -9.36 13.35 -0.28
N SER A 37 -9.22 14.59 -0.69
CA SER A 37 -10.20 15.66 -0.47
C SER A 37 -11.33 15.62 -1.51
N LEU A 38 -12.33 16.48 -1.35
CA LEU A 38 -13.47 16.57 -2.28
C LEU A 38 -13.08 17.01 -3.71
N ASP A 39 -11.98 17.71 -3.83
CA ASP A 39 -11.41 18.18 -5.11
C ASP A 39 -10.32 17.27 -5.65
N ASP A 40 -10.25 16.02 -5.12
CA ASP A 40 -9.32 14.99 -5.53
C ASP A 40 -7.83 15.33 -5.29
N THR A 41 -7.58 16.28 -4.38
CA THR A 41 -6.22 16.59 -3.94
C THR A 41 -5.82 15.83 -2.68
N VAL A 42 -4.53 15.58 -2.51
CA VAL A 42 -3.95 15.06 -1.28
C VAL A 42 -2.77 15.94 -0.89
N ALA A 43 -2.87 16.57 0.28
CA ALA A 43 -1.75 17.25 0.91
C ALA A 43 -1.09 16.30 1.92
N PHE A 44 0.22 16.12 1.84
CA PHE A 44 0.96 15.19 2.69
C PHE A 44 2.40 15.64 2.93
N SER A 45 2.97 15.11 4.00
CA SER A 45 4.43 15.03 4.17
C SER A 45 4.85 13.57 4.29
N THR A 46 6.09 13.24 3.92
CA THR A 46 6.55 11.84 4.07
C THR A 46 6.63 11.42 5.54
N THR A 47 6.80 12.37 6.47
CA THR A 47 6.72 12.11 7.92
C THR A 47 5.28 11.72 8.33
N GLU A 48 4.28 12.47 7.88
CA GLU A 48 2.88 12.14 8.16
C GLU A 48 2.49 10.78 7.58
N LEU A 49 2.91 10.49 6.34
CA LEU A 49 2.69 9.20 5.70
C LEU A 49 3.31 8.05 6.51
N CYS A 50 4.52 8.23 7.05
CA CYS A 50 5.14 7.26 7.95
C CYS A 50 4.33 7.06 9.24
N HIS A 51 3.87 8.12 9.87
CA HIS A 51 3.06 8.03 11.09
C HIS A 51 1.74 7.32 10.83
N TRP A 52 1.04 7.69 9.75
CA TRP A 52 -0.22 7.04 9.37
C TRP A 52 -0.03 5.55 9.10
N SER A 53 1.03 5.18 8.38
CA SER A 53 1.34 3.79 8.05
C SER A 53 1.94 2.99 9.21
N LYS A 54 2.09 3.59 10.40
CA LYS A 54 2.77 3.00 11.59
C LYS A 54 4.18 2.48 11.29
N LEU A 55 4.79 2.99 10.23
CA LEU A 55 6.17 2.70 9.87
C LEU A 55 7.10 3.75 10.47
N LYS A 56 8.24 3.28 10.98
CA LYS A 56 9.23 4.22 11.54
C LYS A 56 9.85 5.07 10.43
N PRO A 57 9.89 6.39 10.57
CA PRO A 57 10.65 7.24 9.67
C PRO A 57 12.12 6.83 9.66
N ASN A 58 12.74 6.79 8.48
CA ASN A 58 14.16 6.48 8.37
C ASN A 58 14.98 7.77 8.35
N TYR A 59 15.59 8.11 9.47
CA TYR A 59 16.45 9.31 9.61
C TYR A 59 17.93 9.03 9.36
N ARG A 60 18.32 7.81 8.94
CA ARG A 60 19.72 7.46 8.74
C ARG A 60 20.35 8.28 7.62
N ASN A 61 21.48 8.90 7.89
CA ASN A 61 22.30 9.68 6.96
C ASN A 61 21.58 10.87 6.28
N GLY A 62 20.60 11.47 6.96
CA GLY A 62 19.82 12.59 6.39
C GLY A 62 18.92 12.21 5.20
N LYS A 63 18.90 10.95 4.79
CA LYS A 63 18.04 10.45 3.73
C LYS A 63 16.73 9.98 4.34
N ILE A 64 15.76 10.86 4.33
CA ILE A 64 14.46 10.59 4.95
C ILE A 64 13.55 9.96 3.90
N ASN A 65 13.16 8.70 4.16
CA ASN A 65 12.05 8.03 3.45
C ASN A 65 12.20 7.98 1.91
N GLN A 66 13.41 7.84 1.40
CA GLN A 66 13.68 7.73 -0.04
C GLN A 66 12.71 6.76 -0.75
N LYS A 67 12.43 5.58 -0.14
CA LYS A 67 11.52 4.59 -0.71
C LYS A 67 10.07 5.08 -0.89
N TYR A 68 9.64 6.09 -0.17
CA TYR A 68 8.31 6.68 -0.36
C TYR A 68 8.31 7.57 -1.61
N TYR A 69 9.36 8.37 -1.79
CA TYR A 69 9.50 9.19 -3.00
C TYR A 69 9.69 8.34 -4.25
N GLU A 70 10.39 7.20 -4.17
CA GLU A 70 10.52 6.24 -5.28
C GLU A 70 9.15 5.71 -5.71
N VAL A 71 8.28 5.36 -4.77
CA VAL A 71 6.92 4.94 -5.07
C VAL A 71 6.09 6.08 -5.67
N LEU A 72 6.15 7.28 -5.09
CA LEU A 72 5.42 8.44 -5.60
C LEU A 72 5.88 8.83 -7.01
N LEU A 73 7.19 8.77 -7.28
CA LEU A 73 7.76 9.01 -8.61
C LEU A 73 7.20 8.02 -9.63
N LEU A 74 7.15 6.74 -9.28
CA LEU A 74 6.64 5.73 -10.20
C LEU A 74 5.14 5.85 -10.41
N LEU A 75 4.36 6.15 -9.37
CA LEU A 75 2.94 6.50 -9.52
C LEU A 75 2.73 7.69 -10.47
N SER A 76 3.63 8.68 -10.42
CA SER A 76 3.62 9.81 -11.36
C SER A 76 3.89 9.34 -12.79
N HIS A 77 4.89 8.49 -13.01
CA HIS A 77 5.20 7.93 -14.33
C HIS A 77 4.05 7.07 -14.90
N TYR A 78 3.32 6.38 -14.06
CA TYR A 78 2.12 5.63 -14.45
C TYR A 78 0.89 6.52 -14.68
N GLY A 79 1.01 7.84 -14.51
CA GLY A 79 -0.07 8.79 -14.73
C GLY A 79 -1.17 8.74 -13.66
N TYR A 80 -0.84 8.34 -12.43
CA TYR A 80 -1.77 8.39 -11.29
C TYR A 80 -1.99 9.81 -10.76
N PHE A 81 -1.19 10.78 -11.17
CA PHE A 81 -1.36 12.18 -10.80
C PHE A 81 -1.61 13.02 -12.04
N GLU A 82 -2.61 13.90 -12.00
CA GLU A 82 -2.82 14.96 -12.98
C GLU A 82 -1.80 16.08 -12.78
N SER A 83 -1.47 16.37 -11.53
CA SER A 83 -0.37 17.24 -11.15
C SER A 83 0.31 16.79 -9.87
N CYS A 84 1.62 16.93 -9.80
CA CYS A 84 2.42 16.56 -8.64
C CYS A 84 3.73 17.36 -8.59
N PRO A 85 4.40 17.39 -7.43
CA PRO A 85 5.77 17.88 -7.32
C PRO A 85 6.73 17.08 -8.20
N ASP A 86 7.86 17.69 -8.53
CA ASP A 86 8.99 16.97 -9.14
C ASP A 86 9.62 16.02 -8.12
N PHE A 87 9.13 14.79 -8.07
CA PHE A 87 9.62 13.76 -7.13
C PHE A 87 11.06 13.35 -7.43
N GLU A 88 11.51 13.45 -8.68
CA GLU A 88 12.90 13.18 -9.04
C GLU A 88 13.85 14.21 -8.39
N LYS A 89 13.45 15.48 -8.47
CA LYS A 89 14.16 16.55 -7.78
C LYS A 89 14.13 16.36 -6.26
N CYS A 90 12.99 15.98 -5.69
CA CYS A 90 12.87 15.68 -4.27
C CYS A 90 13.83 14.58 -3.82
N LEU A 91 14.01 13.53 -4.63
CA LEU A 91 14.97 12.47 -4.35
C LEU A 91 16.43 12.95 -4.43
N LYS A 92 16.77 13.74 -5.46
CA LYS A 92 18.12 14.28 -5.68
C LYS A 92 18.52 15.27 -4.58
N GLU A 93 17.61 16.16 -4.21
CA GLU A 93 17.86 17.22 -3.23
C GLU A 93 17.67 16.77 -1.77
N ASN A 94 17.28 15.50 -1.55
CA ASN A 94 16.99 14.97 -0.22
C ASN A 94 15.97 15.86 0.53
N THR A 95 14.85 16.17 -0.13
CA THR A 95 13.82 17.08 0.37
C THR A 95 13.39 16.76 1.80
N ASN A 96 13.26 17.78 2.63
CA ASN A 96 12.88 17.63 4.03
C ASN A 96 11.52 16.92 4.15
N SER A 97 11.50 15.84 4.89
CA SER A 97 10.34 14.95 5.06
C SER A 97 9.13 15.59 5.76
N VAL A 98 9.35 16.67 6.52
CA VAL A 98 8.25 17.42 7.18
C VAL A 98 7.61 18.46 6.26
N LYS A 99 8.24 18.76 5.10
CA LYS A 99 7.67 19.69 4.14
C LYS A 99 6.41 19.09 3.51
N TYR A 100 5.30 19.80 3.61
CA TYR A 100 4.07 19.44 2.94
C TYR A 100 4.18 19.61 1.43
N GLN A 101 3.61 18.65 0.74
CA GLN A 101 3.49 18.61 -0.71
C GLN A 101 2.04 18.30 -1.05
N GLN A 102 1.62 18.66 -2.25
CA GLN A 102 0.27 18.39 -2.75
C GLN A 102 0.33 17.70 -4.09
N VAL A 103 -0.55 16.73 -4.28
CA VAL A 103 -0.78 16.04 -5.56
C VAL A 103 -2.25 16.16 -5.93
N GLN A 104 -2.53 16.25 -7.23
CA GLN A 104 -3.87 16.08 -7.79
C GLN A 104 -3.99 14.66 -8.33
N LEU A 105 -4.96 13.89 -7.85
CA LEU A 105 -5.15 12.51 -8.26
C LEU A 105 -5.83 12.42 -9.64
N ASN A 106 -5.39 11.49 -10.46
CA ASN A 106 -6.10 11.10 -11.68
C ASN A 106 -7.20 10.09 -11.32
N ILE A 107 -8.45 10.57 -11.27
CA ILE A 107 -9.60 9.82 -10.78
C ILE A 107 -9.92 8.59 -11.62
N GLU A 108 -9.72 8.65 -12.92
CA GLU A 108 -9.96 7.50 -13.79
C GLU A 108 -9.09 6.32 -13.38
N LYS A 109 -7.84 6.57 -13.03
CA LYS A 109 -6.91 5.52 -12.57
C LYS A 109 -7.16 5.04 -11.14
N PHE A 110 -7.60 5.93 -10.26
CA PHE A 110 -7.86 5.58 -8.86
C PHE A 110 -9.20 4.86 -8.66
N ASP A 111 -10.26 5.29 -9.33
CA ASP A 111 -11.62 4.83 -9.08
C ASP A 111 -12.06 3.69 -10.01
N VAL A 112 -11.47 3.60 -11.21
CA VAL A 112 -11.89 2.67 -12.28
C VAL A 112 -10.71 1.87 -12.85
N PRO A 113 -9.92 1.17 -12.02
CA PRO A 113 -8.90 0.27 -12.53
C PRO A 113 -9.53 -0.97 -13.18
N ASP A 114 -8.97 -1.46 -14.28
CA ASP A 114 -9.45 -2.64 -15.01
C ASP A 114 -9.47 -3.92 -14.15
N SER A 115 -8.47 -4.06 -13.27
CA SER A 115 -8.34 -5.18 -12.34
C SER A 115 -7.74 -4.71 -11.03
N PHE A 116 -8.34 -5.11 -9.90
CA PHE A 116 -7.96 -4.59 -8.58
C PHE A 116 -8.22 -5.59 -7.46
N GLY A 117 -7.45 -5.44 -6.38
CA GLY A 117 -7.75 -6.02 -5.08
C GLY A 117 -8.49 -4.99 -4.20
N ILE A 118 -9.51 -5.41 -3.48
CA ILE A 118 -10.25 -4.54 -2.55
C ILE A 118 -9.64 -4.67 -1.16
N ILE A 119 -9.43 -3.53 -0.46
CA ILE A 119 -9.11 -3.48 0.97
C ILE A 119 -10.14 -2.58 1.64
N TYR A 120 -10.87 -3.10 2.62
CA TYR A 120 -11.79 -2.30 3.42
C TYR A 120 -11.03 -1.44 4.43
N PHE A 121 -11.56 -0.26 4.77
CA PHE A 121 -10.88 0.65 5.70
C PHE A 121 -10.75 0.08 7.12
N ASP A 122 -11.72 -0.71 7.58
CA ASP A 122 -11.63 -1.38 8.87
C ASP A 122 -10.54 -2.47 8.91
N GLU A 123 -10.34 -3.21 7.82
CA GLU A 123 -9.23 -4.15 7.68
C GLU A 123 -7.88 -3.43 7.59
N LEU A 124 -7.84 -2.33 6.83
CA LEU A 124 -6.66 -1.49 6.74
C LEU A 124 -6.24 -0.99 8.13
N ASP A 125 -7.20 -0.49 8.92
CA ASP A 125 -6.93 -0.03 10.28
C ASP A 125 -6.44 -1.16 11.20
N LYS A 126 -7.08 -2.31 11.18
CA LYS A 126 -6.61 -3.52 11.90
C LYS A 126 -5.18 -3.89 11.50
N ILE A 127 -4.88 -3.98 10.20
CA ILE A 127 -3.55 -4.33 9.71
C ILE A 127 -2.50 -3.27 10.10
N LEU A 128 -2.85 -2.00 10.09
CA LEU A 128 -1.94 -0.94 10.55
C LEU A 128 -1.63 -1.03 12.05
N ASN A 129 -2.60 -1.46 12.85
CA ASN A 129 -2.49 -1.55 14.30
C ASN A 129 -2.12 -2.95 14.82
N PHE A 130 -2.05 -3.99 13.98
CA PHE A 130 -1.86 -5.40 14.41
C PHE A 130 -0.67 -5.62 15.34
N LYS A 131 0.39 -4.83 15.21
CA LYS A 131 1.57 -4.93 16.09
C LYS A 131 1.28 -4.53 17.54
N GLU A 132 0.29 -3.67 17.74
CA GLU A 132 -0.11 -3.26 19.09
C GLU A 132 -0.90 -4.39 19.76
N GLU A 133 -1.67 -5.12 18.98
CA GLU A 133 -2.47 -6.27 19.45
C GLU A 133 -1.60 -7.50 19.76
N LEU A 134 -0.48 -7.67 19.04
CA LEU A 134 0.47 -8.76 19.23
C LEU A 134 1.52 -8.49 20.31
N LYS A 135 1.50 -7.33 20.97
CA LYS A 135 2.44 -7.03 22.05
C LYS A 135 2.40 -8.10 23.15
N GLY A 136 3.45 -8.89 23.22
CA GLY A 136 3.63 -9.96 24.21
C GLY A 136 3.15 -11.35 23.81
N LYS A 137 2.56 -11.54 22.61
CA LYS A 137 2.09 -12.85 22.14
C LYS A 137 3.12 -13.54 21.26
N ASP A 138 3.64 -12.88 20.23
CA ASP A 138 4.65 -13.43 19.32
C ASP A 138 5.60 -12.33 18.83
N ILE A 139 6.90 -12.47 19.20
CA ILE A 139 7.93 -11.47 18.85
C ILE A 139 8.24 -11.49 17.34
N ASP A 140 8.17 -12.65 16.71
CA ASP A 140 8.51 -12.81 15.29
C ASP A 140 7.40 -12.24 14.40
N LEU A 141 6.15 -12.45 14.76
CA LEU A 141 4.99 -11.86 14.08
C LEU A 141 4.95 -10.32 14.28
N ALA A 142 5.26 -9.83 15.48
CA ALA A 142 5.33 -8.39 15.77
C ALA A 142 6.40 -7.64 14.96
N ARG A 143 7.36 -8.35 14.34
CA ARG A 143 8.37 -7.78 13.42
C ARG A 143 7.88 -7.69 11.98
N MET A 144 6.78 -8.33 11.63
CA MET A 144 6.22 -8.29 10.28
C MET A 144 5.76 -6.87 9.93
N SER A 145 6.05 -6.44 8.71
CA SER A 145 5.61 -5.13 8.24
C SER A 145 4.16 -5.16 7.77
N SER A 146 3.33 -4.25 8.24
CA SER A 146 1.97 -4.03 7.73
C SER A 146 1.92 -3.85 6.20
N ALA A 147 2.99 -3.29 5.61
CA ALA A 147 3.11 -3.16 4.17
C ALA A 147 3.15 -4.52 3.44
N TYR A 148 3.78 -5.54 4.03
CA TYR A 148 3.81 -6.90 3.47
C TYR A 148 2.45 -7.58 3.59
N ILE A 149 1.77 -7.40 4.71
CA ILE A 149 0.43 -7.97 4.93
C ILE A 149 -0.56 -7.37 3.91
N LEU A 150 -0.58 -6.04 3.76
CA LEU A 150 -1.43 -5.37 2.79
C LEU A 150 -1.11 -5.77 1.35
N LEU A 151 0.15 -5.94 1.01
CA LEU A 151 0.56 -6.39 -0.32
C LEU A 151 0.05 -7.79 -0.62
N LEU A 152 0.24 -8.75 0.31
CA LEU A 152 -0.23 -10.12 0.14
C LEU A 152 -1.76 -10.19 0.11
N LEU A 153 -2.46 -9.49 0.99
CA LEU A 153 -3.92 -9.43 1.00
C LEU A 153 -4.47 -8.90 -0.34
N SER A 154 -3.86 -7.82 -0.87
CA SER A 154 -4.23 -7.26 -2.16
C SER A 154 -4.01 -8.25 -3.30
N TYR A 155 -2.87 -8.97 -3.27
CA TYR A 155 -2.55 -10.02 -4.24
C TYR A 155 -3.57 -11.16 -4.20
N ILE A 156 -3.90 -11.66 -3.02
CA ILE A 156 -4.91 -12.72 -2.87
C ILE A 156 -6.22 -12.25 -3.49
N ARG A 157 -6.68 -11.05 -3.18
CA ARG A 157 -7.98 -10.52 -3.61
C ARG A 157 -8.07 -10.25 -5.10
N VAL A 158 -7.01 -9.79 -5.74
CA VAL A 158 -7.00 -9.61 -7.20
C VAL A 158 -6.98 -10.95 -7.95
N ASN A 159 -6.56 -12.03 -7.28
CA ASN A 159 -6.51 -13.39 -7.84
C ASN A 159 -7.63 -14.31 -7.32
N LEU A 160 -8.65 -13.78 -6.64
CA LEU A 160 -9.78 -14.58 -6.21
C LEU A 160 -10.57 -15.07 -7.44
N ASN A 161 -10.65 -16.37 -7.57
CA ASN A 161 -11.47 -17.00 -8.59
C ASN A 161 -12.92 -17.14 -8.11
N ARG A 162 -13.84 -16.53 -8.82
CA ARG A 162 -15.28 -16.76 -8.64
C ARG A 162 -15.69 -17.93 -9.53
N ILE A 163 -15.86 -19.10 -8.93
CA ILE A 163 -16.47 -20.25 -9.58
C ILE A 163 -17.87 -20.35 -8.97
N GLU A 164 -18.92 -20.40 -9.80
CA GLU A 164 -20.30 -20.60 -9.33
C GLU A 164 -20.34 -21.79 -8.36
N ASP A 165 -21.05 -21.62 -7.23
CA ASP A 165 -21.24 -22.60 -6.16
C ASP A 165 -19.97 -23.05 -5.41
N LYS A 166 -18.85 -22.35 -5.55
CA LYS A 166 -17.63 -22.61 -4.77
C LYS A 166 -17.21 -21.40 -3.92
N PRO A 167 -16.54 -21.64 -2.77
CA PRO A 167 -15.98 -20.55 -1.99
C PRO A 167 -14.96 -19.79 -2.82
N LEU A 168 -14.82 -18.49 -2.56
CA LEU A 168 -13.80 -17.65 -3.16
C LEU A 168 -12.41 -18.15 -2.73
N CYS A 169 -11.59 -18.57 -3.67
CA CYS A 169 -10.26 -19.12 -3.40
C CYS A 169 -9.21 -18.50 -4.31
N CYS A 170 -8.03 -18.29 -3.75
CA CYS A 170 -6.83 -17.97 -4.50
C CYS A 170 -5.95 -19.23 -4.60
N TYR A 171 -5.96 -19.88 -5.76
CA TYR A 171 -5.15 -21.08 -6.02
C TYR A 171 -3.77 -20.68 -6.55
N ARG A 172 -2.86 -20.36 -5.66
CA ARG A 172 -1.48 -20.00 -6.03
C ARG A 172 -0.48 -20.65 -5.08
N TYR A 173 0.59 -21.20 -5.63
CA TYR A 173 1.72 -21.69 -4.83
C TYR A 173 2.51 -20.51 -4.24
N PHE A 174 3.07 -20.66 -3.05
CA PHE A 174 3.89 -19.61 -2.40
C PHE A 174 5.06 -19.16 -3.29
N LYS A 175 5.67 -20.10 -4.03
CA LYS A 175 6.69 -19.78 -5.02
C LYS A 175 6.19 -18.80 -6.09
N THR A 176 5.02 -19.07 -6.67
CA THR A 176 4.40 -18.20 -7.68
C THR A 176 4.10 -16.82 -7.09
N ILE A 177 3.53 -16.76 -5.88
CA ILE A 177 3.29 -15.49 -5.18
C ILE A 177 4.61 -14.74 -4.96
N SER A 178 5.65 -15.44 -4.50
CA SER A 178 6.98 -14.87 -4.30
C SER A 178 7.54 -14.26 -5.59
N GLU A 179 7.42 -14.98 -6.69
CA GLU A 179 7.83 -14.52 -8.02
C GLU A 179 7.01 -13.33 -8.51
N ASP A 180 5.72 -13.27 -8.19
CA ASP A 180 4.79 -12.23 -8.65
C ASP A 180 4.95 -10.91 -7.90
N ILE A 181 5.15 -10.91 -6.59
CA ILE A 181 5.14 -9.69 -5.78
C ILE A 181 6.44 -9.37 -5.05
N GLY A 182 7.46 -10.23 -5.18
CA GLY A 182 8.79 -10.02 -4.61
C GLY A 182 8.89 -10.24 -3.09
N LEU A 183 7.94 -10.97 -2.48
CA LEU A 183 8.03 -11.41 -1.08
C LEU A 183 8.63 -12.82 -1.00
N SER A 184 9.50 -13.09 -0.02
CA SER A 184 10.00 -14.46 0.16
C SER A 184 8.89 -15.43 0.60
N GLU A 185 8.96 -16.69 0.18
CA GLU A 185 7.99 -17.72 0.56
C GLU A 185 7.83 -17.86 2.08
N ARG A 186 8.92 -17.69 2.83
CA ARG A 186 8.89 -17.68 4.30
C ARG A 186 8.04 -16.55 4.86
N TYR A 187 8.08 -15.36 4.25
CA TYR A 187 7.22 -14.25 4.68
C TYR A 187 5.77 -14.49 4.30
N ILE A 188 5.52 -15.06 3.12
CA ILE A 188 4.17 -15.38 2.66
C ILE A 188 3.48 -16.32 3.64
N GLY A 189 4.12 -17.45 4.03
CA GLY A 189 3.56 -18.39 5.01
C GLY A 189 3.18 -17.68 6.32
N ARG A 190 4.10 -16.90 6.89
CA ARG A 190 3.83 -16.17 8.15
C ARG A 190 2.71 -15.12 8.02
N ILE A 191 2.56 -14.48 6.86
CA ILE A 191 1.48 -13.51 6.66
C ILE A 191 0.14 -14.23 6.52
N VAL A 192 0.11 -15.40 5.90
CA VAL A 192 -1.10 -16.24 5.85
C VAL A 192 -1.55 -16.58 7.27
N ASP A 193 -0.63 -17.05 8.14
CA ASP A 193 -0.94 -17.33 9.54
C ASP A 193 -1.54 -16.11 10.26
N ILE A 194 -1.01 -14.90 9.99
CA ILE A 194 -1.57 -13.65 10.53
C ILE A 194 -2.98 -13.39 9.98
N LEU A 195 -3.19 -13.56 8.67
CA LEU A 195 -4.47 -13.27 8.03
C LEU A 195 -5.58 -14.25 8.43
N GLU A 196 -5.23 -15.44 8.89
CA GLU A 196 -6.19 -16.42 9.44
C GLU A 196 -6.72 -16.03 10.84
N GLU A 197 -6.01 -15.14 11.55
CA GLU A 197 -6.43 -14.63 12.86
C GLU A 197 -7.33 -13.36 12.76
N PHE A 198 -7.43 -12.73 11.57
CA PHE A 198 -8.25 -11.55 11.31
C PHE A 198 -9.65 -11.87 10.84
#